data_18832dacaa387a356e0ac652e9f01897
#
_entry.id   18832dacaa387a356e0ac652e9f01897
#
_cell.length_a   1.000
_cell.length_b   1.000
_cell.length_c   1.000
_cell.angle_alpha   90.00
_cell.angle_beta   90.00
_cell.angle_gamma   90.00
#
_symmetry.space_group_name_H-M   'P 1'
#
loop_
_entity.id
_entity.type
_entity.pdbx_description
1 polymer ?
#
loop_
_entity_poly.entity_id
_entity_poly.type
_entity_poly.pdbx_seq_one_letter_code
_entity_poly.pdbx_strand_id
1 'polypeptide(L)'
;MILATMQEMARTYWKDALEILILAVGIYFAYVGLRGTRGLRVLTGLGSLVLALVLLSQIFGLVVISWLLQRISAVVILALVVIFQPELRRMLAQVGSHHIFGIAPENKEIVEELAQTAFDLSGRHLGALIAIERGTDIQSHIESGVMIDSKLSPELIVTIFHPKTPLHDGGLIVRGDRIVSAGCIFPVSQRQDIDRNLGLRHRAAIGLTEESDAIVLIVSEETGGISLCHRAKLEREFTPASLRARLSELLVMLPDESTAHEQPAGEDRVPVAGDPPLGGHPKKPVERHDNIAA
;
A
#
# COMPACT_ATOMS: atom_id res chain seq x y z
N MET A 1 28.72 -41.64 31.64
CA MET A 1 27.53 -42.12 30.93
C MET A 1 26.46 -41.00 30.82
N ILE A 2 26.06 -40.34 31.91
CA ILE A 2 25.03 -39.29 31.90
C ILE A 2 25.44 -38.05 31.07
N LEU A 3 26.68 -37.62 31.11
CA LEU A 3 27.18 -36.46 30.35
C LEU A 3 27.22 -36.73 28.83
N ALA A 4 27.51 -37.97 28.40
CA ALA A 4 27.51 -38.34 26.99
C ALA A 4 26.08 -38.38 26.42
N THR A 5 25.12 -38.90 27.19
CA THR A 5 23.71 -38.90 26.81
C THR A 5 23.11 -37.50 26.75
N MET A 6 23.48 -36.59 27.62
CA MET A 6 23.05 -35.17 27.57
C MET A 6 23.66 -34.45 26.37
N GLN A 7 24.90 -34.74 25.98
CA GLN A 7 25.54 -34.17 24.81
C GLN A 7 24.91 -34.67 23.48
N GLU A 8 24.56 -35.96 23.42
CA GLU A 8 23.84 -36.52 22.26
C GLU A 8 22.40 -35.96 22.16
N MET A 9 21.70 -35.88 23.29
CA MET A 9 20.38 -35.24 23.30
C MET A 9 20.47 -33.76 22.86
N ALA A 10 21.37 -32.97 23.37
CA ALA A 10 21.57 -31.58 22.99
C ALA A 10 21.90 -31.44 21.47
N ARG A 11 22.67 -32.39 20.92
CA ARG A 11 23.03 -32.39 19.49
C ARG A 11 21.86 -32.76 18.56
N THR A 12 20.92 -33.56 19.06
CA THR A 12 19.71 -33.93 18.27
C THR A 12 18.69 -32.81 18.33
N TYR A 13 18.36 -32.32 19.54
CA TYR A 13 17.35 -31.25 19.68
C TYR A 13 17.74 -29.91 19.03
N TRP A 14 19.03 -29.60 18.94
CA TRP A 14 19.48 -28.38 18.27
C TRP A 14 19.23 -28.44 16.75
N LYS A 15 19.36 -29.62 16.12
CA LYS A 15 19.04 -29.81 14.69
C LYS A 15 17.55 -29.66 14.44
N ASP A 16 16.72 -30.29 15.28
CA ASP A 16 15.26 -30.20 15.19
C ASP A 16 14.81 -28.75 15.42
N ALA A 17 15.42 -28.04 16.40
CA ALA A 17 15.16 -26.62 16.65
C ALA A 17 15.57 -25.74 15.46
N LEU A 18 16.69 -26.03 14.81
CA LEU A 18 17.14 -25.30 13.62
C LEU A 18 16.20 -25.54 12.42
N GLU A 19 15.74 -26.78 12.22
CA GLU A 19 14.77 -27.11 11.16
C GLU A 19 13.45 -26.37 11.38
N ILE A 20 12.94 -26.36 12.61
CA ILE A 20 11.73 -25.62 12.97
C ILE A 20 11.92 -24.13 12.74
N LEU A 21 13.08 -23.57 13.11
CA LEU A 21 13.39 -22.16 12.90
C LEU A 21 13.45 -21.81 11.41
N ILE A 22 14.11 -22.61 10.59
CA ILE A 22 14.20 -22.40 9.14
C ILE A 22 12.79 -22.45 8.51
N LEU A 23 11.97 -23.43 8.89
CA LEU A 23 10.60 -23.55 8.43
C LEU A 23 9.75 -22.35 8.87
N ALA A 24 9.87 -21.93 10.13
CA ALA A 24 9.14 -20.78 10.66
C ALA A 24 9.51 -19.48 9.92
N VAL A 25 10.80 -19.25 9.68
CA VAL A 25 11.30 -18.12 8.91
C VAL A 25 10.79 -18.18 7.46
N GLY A 26 10.86 -19.35 6.82
CA GLY A 26 10.34 -19.52 5.45
C GLY A 26 8.84 -19.24 5.35
N ILE A 27 8.04 -19.75 6.28
CA ILE A 27 6.60 -19.50 6.34
C ILE A 27 6.31 -18.02 6.63
N TYR A 28 7.07 -17.39 7.51
CA TYR A 28 6.93 -15.97 7.81
C TYR A 28 7.18 -15.09 6.57
N PHE A 29 8.28 -15.32 5.84
CA PHE A 29 8.56 -14.58 4.61
C PHE A 29 7.53 -14.83 3.52
N ALA A 30 7.06 -16.08 3.38
CA ALA A 30 5.97 -16.41 2.46
C ALA A 30 4.67 -15.67 2.82
N TYR A 31 4.33 -15.61 4.12
CA TYR A 31 3.16 -14.88 4.60
C TYR A 31 3.28 -13.36 4.33
N VAL A 32 4.43 -12.76 4.66
CA VAL A 32 4.67 -11.34 4.45
C VAL A 32 4.60 -10.98 2.96
N GLY A 33 5.22 -11.78 2.10
CA GLY A 33 5.20 -11.55 0.65
C GLY A 33 3.84 -11.69 -0.01
N LEU A 34 2.95 -12.53 0.57
CA LEU A 34 1.58 -12.70 0.08
C LEU A 34 0.57 -11.74 0.74
N ARG A 35 0.97 -11.05 1.80
CA ARG A 35 0.10 -10.14 2.55
C ARG A 35 -0.37 -8.99 1.64
N GLY A 36 -1.69 -8.78 1.60
CA GLY A 36 -2.31 -7.74 0.75
C GLY A 36 -2.73 -8.22 -0.65
N THR A 37 -2.31 -9.41 -1.10
CA THR A 37 -2.72 -9.94 -2.40
C THR A 37 -4.12 -10.56 -2.36
N ARG A 38 -4.81 -10.54 -3.52
CA ARG A 38 -6.08 -11.27 -3.68
C ARG A 38 -5.88 -12.78 -3.47
N GLY A 39 -4.69 -13.29 -3.81
CA GLY A 39 -4.31 -14.69 -3.66
C GLY A 39 -4.33 -15.17 -2.21
N LEU A 40 -3.85 -14.36 -1.24
CA LEU A 40 -3.86 -14.76 0.17
C LEU A 40 -5.29 -15.00 0.69
N ARG A 41 -6.27 -14.20 0.28
CA ARG A 41 -7.68 -14.39 0.67
C ARG A 41 -8.25 -15.72 0.15
N VAL A 42 -7.91 -16.08 -1.08
CA VAL A 42 -8.31 -17.38 -1.66
C VAL A 42 -7.60 -18.54 -0.96
N LEU A 43 -6.31 -18.39 -0.70
CA LEU A 43 -5.51 -19.40 0.00
C LEU A 43 -6.01 -19.66 1.43
N THR A 44 -6.29 -18.61 2.19
CA THR A 44 -6.84 -18.75 3.56
C THR A 44 -8.23 -19.36 3.55
N GLY A 45 -9.09 -19.00 2.60
CA GLY A 45 -10.41 -19.59 2.45
C GLY A 45 -10.35 -21.08 2.07
N LEU A 46 -9.55 -21.43 1.07
CA LEU A 46 -9.37 -22.83 0.65
C LEU A 46 -8.68 -23.67 1.72
N GLY A 47 -7.62 -23.12 2.34
CA GLY A 47 -6.89 -23.79 3.42
C GLY A 47 -7.76 -24.08 4.64
N SER A 48 -8.60 -23.11 5.06
CA SER A 48 -9.52 -23.31 6.17
C SER A 48 -10.59 -24.36 5.86
N LEU A 49 -11.09 -24.41 4.62
CA LEU A 49 -12.03 -25.43 4.18
C LEU A 49 -11.41 -26.84 4.21
N VAL A 50 -10.21 -26.99 3.65
CA VAL A 50 -9.49 -28.27 3.66
C VAL A 50 -9.18 -28.72 5.09
N LEU A 51 -8.71 -27.81 5.95
CA LEU A 51 -8.44 -28.09 7.35
C LEU A 51 -9.70 -28.55 8.09
N ALA A 52 -10.82 -27.86 7.87
CA ALA A 52 -12.11 -28.25 8.47
C ALA A 52 -12.54 -29.67 8.03
N LEU A 53 -12.40 -29.98 6.73
CA LEU A 53 -12.72 -31.32 6.21
C LEU A 53 -11.79 -32.40 6.79
N VAL A 54 -10.50 -32.12 6.96
CA VAL A 54 -9.54 -33.05 7.58
C VAL A 54 -9.92 -33.28 9.04
N LEU A 55 -10.18 -32.23 9.82
CA LEU A 55 -10.60 -32.37 11.22
C LEU A 55 -11.91 -33.13 11.35
N LEU A 56 -12.91 -32.81 10.52
CA LEU A 56 -14.18 -33.51 10.50
C LEU A 56 -14.01 -34.99 10.18
N SER A 57 -13.18 -35.33 9.19
CA SER A 57 -12.94 -36.73 8.82
C SER A 57 -12.25 -37.51 9.92
N GLN A 58 -11.38 -36.89 10.73
CA GLN A 58 -10.73 -37.53 11.86
C GLN A 58 -11.67 -37.71 13.05
N ILE A 59 -12.48 -36.70 13.38
CA ILE A 59 -13.42 -36.76 14.52
C ILE A 59 -14.51 -37.82 14.28
N PHE A 60 -15.04 -37.89 13.08
CA PHE A 60 -16.13 -38.82 12.73
C PHE A 60 -15.67 -40.13 12.11
N GLY A 61 -14.36 -40.34 11.96
CA GLY A 61 -13.80 -41.58 11.38
C GLY A 61 -14.20 -41.81 9.93
N LEU A 62 -14.36 -40.72 9.13
CA LEU A 62 -14.88 -40.81 7.76
C LEU A 62 -13.81 -41.30 6.78
N VAL A 63 -13.65 -42.64 6.66
CA VAL A 63 -12.60 -43.30 5.87
C VAL A 63 -12.64 -42.87 4.42
N VAL A 64 -13.82 -42.76 3.81
CA VAL A 64 -13.97 -42.38 2.39
C VAL A 64 -13.48 -40.98 2.13
N ILE A 65 -13.81 -40.04 3.01
CA ILE A 65 -13.39 -38.63 2.90
C ILE A 65 -11.87 -38.51 3.09
N SER A 66 -11.30 -39.18 4.08
CA SER A 66 -9.84 -39.24 4.29
C SER A 66 -9.10 -39.80 3.08
N TRP A 67 -9.59 -40.90 2.49
CA TRP A 67 -9.01 -41.49 1.29
C TRP A 67 -9.10 -40.55 0.08
N LEU A 68 -10.26 -39.87 -0.10
CA LEU A 68 -10.47 -38.94 -1.19
C LEU A 68 -9.55 -37.71 -1.05
N LEU A 69 -9.43 -37.12 0.18
CA LEU A 69 -8.54 -36.00 0.44
C LEU A 69 -7.08 -36.34 0.16
N GLN A 70 -6.61 -37.54 0.54
CA GLN A 70 -5.25 -37.99 0.21
C GLN A 70 -5.03 -38.11 -1.29
N ARG A 71 -6.00 -38.64 -2.05
CA ARG A 71 -5.88 -38.77 -3.50
C ARG A 71 -5.89 -37.48 -4.25
N ILE A 72 -6.73 -36.51 -3.81
CA ILE A 72 -6.89 -35.22 -4.46
C ILE A 72 -5.77 -34.24 -4.04
N SER A 73 -5.13 -34.44 -2.88
CA SER A 73 -4.11 -33.52 -2.35
C SER A 73 -3.00 -33.18 -3.36
N ALA A 74 -2.49 -34.15 -4.08
CA ALA A 74 -1.43 -33.96 -5.09
C ALA A 74 -1.92 -33.03 -6.24
N VAL A 75 -3.16 -33.25 -6.70
CA VAL A 75 -3.77 -32.45 -7.77
C VAL A 75 -4.05 -31.01 -7.26
N VAL A 76 -4.53 -30.88 -6.02
CA VAL A 76 -4.79 -29.57 -5.38
C VAL A 76 -3.50 -28.79 -5.21
N ILE A 77 -2.42 -29.44 -4.74
CA ILE A 77 -1.09 -28.81 -4.61
C ILE A 77 -0.59 -28.33 -5.97
N LEU A 78 -0.68 -29.16 -7.01
CA LEU A 78 -0.28 -28.79 -8.35
C LEU A 78 -1.09 -27.60 -8.89
N ALA A 79 -2.41 -27.66 -8.74
CA ALA A 79 -3.30 -26.56 -9.12
C ALA A 79 -2.96 -25.26 -8.38
N LEU A 80 -2.65 -25.35 -7.09
CA LEU A 80 -2.23 -24.24 -6.25
C LEU A 80 -0.94 -23.60 -6.76
N VAL A 81 0.08 -24.40 -7.11
CA VAL A 81 1.34 -23.93 -7.70
C VAL A 81 1.07 -23.17 -9.01
N VAL A 82 0.21 -23.69 -9.87
CA VAL A 82 -0.13 -23.06 -11.16
C VAL A 82 -0.89 -21.73 -10.93
N ILE A 83 -1.85 -21.72 -10.01
CA ILE A 83 -2.63 -20.50 -9.70
C ILE A 83 -1.73 -19.42 -9.10
N PHE A 84 -0.78 -19.79 -8.22
CA PHE A 84 0.14 -18.86 -7.57
C PHE A 84 1.45 -18.62 -8.34
N GLN A 85 1.59 -19.17 -9.54
CA GLN A 85 2.78 -18.95 -10.38
C GLN A 85 3.11 -17.47 -10.58
N PRO A 86 2.14 -16.57 -10.89
CA PRO A 86 2.44 -15.15 -11.04
C PRO A 86 2.93 -14.49 -9.74
N GLU A 87 2.34 -14.85 -8.59
CA GLU A 87 2.74 -14.35 -7.28
C GLU A 87 4.15 -14.81 -6.90
N LEU A 88 4.44 -16.11 -7.11
CA LEU A 88 5.77 -16.67 -6.88
C LEU A 88 6.82 -16.02 -7.75
N ARG A 89 6.51 -15.74 -9.02
CA ARG A 89 7.40 -15.04 -9.94
C ARG A 89 7.70 -13.62 -9.45
N ARG A 90 6.67 -12.88 -8.98
CA ARG A 90 6.82 -11.54 -8.42
C ARG A 90 7.71 -11.56 -7.17
N MET A 91 7.46 -12.48 -6.23
CA MET A 91 8.27 -12.62 -5.01
C MET A 91 9.74 -12.94 -5.33
N LEU A 92 9.99 -13.87 -6.25
CA LEU A 92 11.35 -14.21 -6.66
C LEU A 92 12.05 -13.04 -7.37
N ALA A 93 11.33 -12.28 -8.18
CA ALA A 93 11.84 -11.07 -8.81
C ALA A 93 12.19 -10.00 -7.76
N GLN A 94 11.36 -9.82 -6.73
CA GLN A 94 11.65 -8.89 -5.62
C GLN A 94 12.87 -9.32 -4.81
N VAL A 95 13.01 -10.61 -4.50
CA VAL A 95 14.20 -11.13 -3.81
C VAL A 95 15.47 -10.95 -4.66
N GLY A 96 15.35 -11.14 -5.98
CA GLY A 96 16.48 -10.93 -6.92
C GLY A 96 16.81 -9.47 -7.17
N SER A 97 15.86 -8.55 -7.00
CA SER A 97 16.04 -7.11 -7.19
C SER A 97 16.46 -6.36 -5.93
N HIS A 98 16.45 -7.01 -4.75
CA HIS A 98 17.00 -6.42 -3.55
C HIS A 98 18.53 -6.27 -3.70
N HIS A 99 18.94 -5.11 -4.19
CA HIS A 99 20.30 -4.61 -3.98
C HIS A 99 20.49 -4.38 -2.47
N ILE A 100 21.07 -5.39 -1.81
CA ILE A 100 21.30 -5.45 -0.35
C ILE A 100 22.34 -4.41 0.11
N PHE A 101 22.98 -3.67 -0.79
CA PHE A 101 24.05 -2.74 -0.44
C PHE A 101 23.98 -1.42 -1.22
N GLY A 102 23.69 -0.35 -0.47
CA GLY A 102 24.07 1.01 -0.81
C GLY A 102 23.08 1.77 -1.70
N ILE A 103 23.09 3.07 -1.53
CA ILE A 103 22.46 4.05 -2.42
C ILE A 103 23.01 3.78 -3.81
N ALA A 104 22.25 3.12 -4.65
CA ALA A 104 22.66 2.91 -6.04
C ALA A 104 22.90 4.29 -6.67
N PRO A 105 23.99 4.49 -7.43
CA PRO A 105 24.23 5.74 -8.15
C PRO A 105 23.05 6.14 -9.06
N GLU A 106 22.27 5.19 -9.48
CA GLU A 106 21.02 5.28 -10.23
C GLU A 106 19.95 6.14 -9.54
N ASN A 107 19.79 6.03 -8.21
CA ASN A 107 18.80 6.85 -7.48
C ASN A 107 19.13 8.35 -7.48
N LYS A 108 20.42 8.74 -7.60
CA LYS A 108 20.81 10.16 -7.69
C LYS A 108 20.44 10.76 -9.03
N GLU A 109 20.57 9.98 -10.11
CA GLU A 109 20.22 10.42 -11.46
C GLU A 109 18.70 10.62 -11.55
N ILE A 110 17.93 9.67 -11.05
CA ILE A 110 16.45 9.75 -11.01
C ILE A 110 15.98 10.98 -10.21
N VAL A 111 16.57 11.22 -9.04
CA VAL A 111 16.23 12.40 -8.21
C VAL A 111 16.51 13.70 -8.95
N GLU A 112 17.66 13.80 -9.64
CA GLU A 112 18.03 14.99 -10.39
C GLU A 112 17.08 15.21 -11.58
N GLU A 113 16.79 14.16 -12.36
CA GLU A 113 15.85 14.21 -13.49
C GLU A 113 14.46 14.61 -13.06
N LEU A 114 13.93 14.04 -11.97
CA LEU A 114 12.60 14.37 -11.44
C LEU A 114 12.54 15.81 -10.89
N ALA A 115 13.58 16.23 -10.15
CA ALA A 115 13.64 17.58 -9.62
C ALA A 115 13.74 18.61 -10.75
N GLN A 116 14.61 18.40 -11.74
CA GLN A 116 14.72 19.28 -12.89
C GLN A 116 13.40 19.36 -13.67
N THR A 117 12.77 18.21 -13.92
CA THR A 117 11.46 18.13 -14.60
C THR A 117 10.40 18.95 -13.85
N ALA A 118 10.34 18.82 -12.51
CA ALA A 118 9.38 19.56 -11.69
C ALA A 118 9.55 21.08 -11.84
N PHE A 119 10.79 21.57 -11.87
CA PHE A 119 11.05 23.01 -12.03
C PHE A 119 10.81 23.49 -13.46
N ASP A 120 11.08 22.66 -14.49
CA ASP A 120 10.75 22.98 -15.87
C ASP A 120 9.22 23.09 -16.08
N LEU A 121 8.46 22.17 -15.50
CA LEU A 121 6.99 22.19 -15.51
C LEU A 121 6.45 23.42 -14.74
N SER A 122 7.03 23.70 -13.56
CA SER A 122 6.69 24.84 -12.71
C SER A 122 6.91 26.17 -13.44
N GLY A 123 8.08 26.34 -14.07
CA GLY A 123 8.42 27.55 -14.83
C GLY A 123 7.51 27.80 -16.04
N ARG A 124 6.87 26.76 -16.54
CA ARG A 124 5.92 26.82 -17.67
C ARG A 124 4.46 26.82 -17.21
N HIS A 125 4.19 26.74 -15.91
CA HIS A 125 2.86 26.56 -15.33
C HIS A 125 2.11 25.33 -15.93
N LEU A 126 2.83 24.24 -16.19
CA LEU A 126 2.26 22.98 -16.64
C LEU A 126 1.87 22.13 -15.43
N GLY A 127 0.59 21.88 -15.26
CA GLY A 127 0.08 21.03 -14.21
C GLY A 127 0.53 19.60 -14.40
N ALA A 128 1.11 18.99 -13.36
CA ALA A 128 1.60 17.60 -13.44
C ALA A 128 1.27 16.82 -12.15
N LEU A 129 1.10 15.51 -12.31
CA LEU A 129 0.87 14.54 -11.24
C LEU A 129 1.71 13.31 -11.53
N ILE A 130 2.84 13.16 -10.82
CA ILE A 130 3.83 12.11 -11.05
C ILE A 130 3.92 11.23 -9.82
N ALA A 131 3.48 9.97 -9.93
CA ALA A 131 3.58 8.97 -8.88
C ALA A 131 4.85 8.14 -9.07
N ILE A 132 5.68 8.08 -8.06
CA ILE A 132 6.90 7.26 -7.99
C ILE A 132 6.55 6.03 -7.16
N GLU A 133 6.51 4.88 -7.82
CA GLU A 133 6.21 3.60 -7.19
C GLU A 133 7.36 3.15 -6.28
N ARG A 134 7.01 2.59 -5.11
CA ARG A 134 7.96 2.06 -4.15
C ARG A 134 7.70 0.58 -3.86
N GLY A 135 7.35 0.24 -2.63
CA GLY A 135 7.14 -1.13 -2.20
C GLY A 135 5.75 -1.68 -2.48
N THR A 136 4.74 -0.82 -2.44
CA THR A 136 3.34 -1.21 -2.68
C THR A 136 3.02 -1.21 -4.17
N ASP A 137 2.51 -2.33 -4.67
CA ASP A 137 2.10 -2.48 -6.06
C ASP A 137 0.87 -1.61 -6.37
N ILE A 138 1.01 -0.66 -7.29
CA ILE A 138 -0.07 0.19 -7.80
C ILE A 138 -0.55 -0.23 -9.20
N GLN A 139 -0.46 -1.53 -9.51
CA GLN A 139 -0.77 -2.10 -10.82
C GLN A 139 -2.17 -1.76 -11.32
N SER A 140 -3.18 -1.69 -10.44
CA SER A 140 -4.54 -1.31 -10.81
C SER A 140 -4.63 0.11 -11.39
N HIS A 141 -3.77 1.02 -10.92
CA HIS A 141 -3.70 2.38 -11.43
C HIS A 141 -2.91 2.44 -12.74
N ILE A 142 -1.86 1.62 -12.90
CA ILE A 142 -1.11 1.48 -14.16
C ILE A 142 -2.04 1.03 -15.29
N GLU A 143 -2.90 0.06 -15.02
CA GLU A 143 -3.86 -0.49 -16.00
C GLU A 143 -4.96 0.50 -16.42
N SER A 144 -5.21 1.56 -15.64
CA SER A 144 -6.17 2.60 -15.98
C SER A 144 -5.65 3.59 -17.02
N GLY A 145 -4.33 3.66 -17.21
CA GLY A 145 -3.64 4.56 -18.12
C GLY A 145 -3.18 3.88 -19.41
N VAL A 146 -2.38 4.61 -20.17
CA VAL A 146 -1.71 4.12 -21.37
C VAL A 146 -0.30 3.69 -21.03
N MET A 147 0.06 2.44 -21.32
CA MET A 147 1.39 1.90 -21.14
C MET A 147 2.40 2.64 -22.04
N ILE A 148 3.46 3.17 -21.46
CA ILE A 148 4.53 3.89 -22.15
C ILE A 148 5.80 3.05 -22.23
N ASP A 149 6.21 2.49 -21.10
CA ASP A 149 7.39 1.65 -20.91
C ASP A 149 8.68 2.24 -21.54
N SER A 150 8.99 3.49 -21.24
CA SER A 150 10.17 4.20 -21.70
C SER A 150 11.13 4.54 -20.56
N LYS A 151 12.39 4.82 -20.87
CA LYS A 151 13.32 5.42 -19.92
C LYS A 151 12.79 6.78 -19.45
N LEU A 152 13.03 7.12 -18.18
CA LEU A 152 12.72 8.42 -17.61
C LEU A 152 13.44 9.50 -18.42
N SER A 153 12.73 10.53 -18.84
CA SER A 153 13.27 11.68 -19.57
C SER A 153 12.44 12.92 -19.28
N PRO A 154 13.08 14.01 -18.86
CA PRO A 154 12.42 15.29 -18.64
C PRO A 154 11.60 15.76 -19.86
N GLU A 155 12.13 15.60 -21.06
CA GLU A 155 11.49 16.03 -22.31
C GLU A 155 10.19 15.25 -22.58
N LEU A 156 10.21 13.94 -22.29
CA LEU A 156 9.03 13.09 -22.46
C LEU A 156 7.94 13.46 -21.44
N ILE A 157 8.33 13.69 -20.18
CA ILE A 157 7.38 14.09 -19.14
C ILE A 157 6.74 15.45 -19.47
N VAL A 158 7.54 16.44 -19.88
CA VAL A 158 7.05 17.75 -20.33
C VAL A 158 6.10 17.60 -21.52
N THR A 159 6.40 16.70 -22.46
CA THR A 159 5.54 16.40 -23.62
C THR A 159 4.22 15.78 -23.19
N ILE A 160 4.25 14.83 -22.25
CA ILE A 160 3.03 14.18 -21.72
C ILE A 160 2.12 15.21 -21.04
N PHE A 161 2.65 16.08 -20.19
CA PHE A 161 1.87 17.08 -19.46
C PHE A 161 1.61 18.38 -20.25
N HIS A 162 2.02 18.42 -21.52
CA HIS A 162 1.69 19.57 -22.35
C HIS A 162 0.16 19.68 -22.56
N PRO A 163 -0.45 20.85 -22.35
CA PRO A 163 -1.90 21.03 -22.51
C PRO A 163 -2.40 20.57 -23.89
N LYS A 164 -3.58 19.97 -23.91
CA LYS A 164 -4.24 19.42 -25.13
C LYS A 164 -3.65 18.10 -25.66
N THR A 165 -2.64 17.51 -25.03
CA THR A 165 -2.26 16.13 -25.34
C THR A 165 -3.27 15.15 -24.72
N PRO A 166 -3.50 13.97 -25.28
CA PRO A 166 -4.45 13.00 -24.73
C PRO A 166 -4.05 12.46 -23.33
N LEU A 167 -2.78 12.57 -22.95
CA LEU A 167 -2.23 11.98 -21.72
C LEU A 167 -2.04 12.97 -20.57
N HIS A 168 -2.27 14.29 -20.79
CA HIS A 168 -2.01 15.31 -19.77
C HIS A 168 -3.02 15.32 -18.62
N ASP A 169 -4.24 14.80 -18.88
CA ASP A 169 -5.32 14.75 -17.90
C ASP A 169 -5.30 13.40 -17.18
N GLY A 170 -4.42 13.29 -16.20
CA GLY A 170 -4.20 12.10 -15.41
C GLY A 170 -2.85 12.11 -14.74
N GLY A 171 -2.50 10.99 -14.12
CA GLY A 171 -1.20 10.78 -13.48
C GLY A 171 -0.21 10.05 -14.37
N LEU A 172 1.07 10.29 -14.13
CA LEU A 172 2.19 9.53 -14.69
C LEU A 172 2.74 8.63 -13.60
N ILE A 173 3.06 7.37 -13.93
CA ILE A 173 3.66 6.42 -12.98
C ILE A 173 5.09 6.13 -13.41
N VAL A 174 6.01 6.32 -12.48
CA VAL A 174 7.44 6.03 -12.61
C VAL A 174 7.79 4.86 -11.70
N ARG A 175 8.52 3.90 -12.23
CA ARG A 175 9.08 2.75 -11.49
C ARG A 175 10.58 2.66 -11.79
N GLY A 176 11.40 2.90 -10.75
CA GLY A 176 12.86 3.02 -10.95
C GLY A 176 13.18 4.12 -11.95
N ASP A 177 13.95 3.80 -12.97
CA ASP A 177 14.37 4.69 -14.05
C ASP A 177 13.41 4.72 -15.27
N ARG A 178 12.18 4.19 -15.12
CA ARG A 178 11.26 4.06 -16.25
C ARG A 178 9.91 4.73 -16.00
N ILE A 179 9.41 5.37 -17.04
CA ILE A 179 8.01 5.79 -17.14
C ILE A 179 7.20 4.56 -17.54
N VAL A 180 6.33 4.09 -16.65
CA VAL A 180 5.53 2.87 -16.88
C VAL A 180 4.27 3.18 -17.65
N SER A 181 3.49 4.16 -17.17
CA SER A 181 2.18 4.51 -17.75
C SER A 181 1.87 5.99 -17.55
N ALA A 182 1.04 6.54 -18.43
CA ALA A 182 0.58 7.93 -18.37
C ALA A 182 -0.94 8.04 -18.59
N GLY A 183 -1.55 9.14 -18.16
CA GLY A 183 -2.99 9.31 -18.18
C GLY A 183 -3.71 8.40 -17.16
N CYS A 184 -3.01 7.99 -16.09
CA CYS A 184 -3.53 7.11 -15.06
C CYS A 184 -4.56 7.82 -14.18
N ILE A 185 -5.59 7.08 -13.76
CA ILE A 185 -6.63 7.57 -12.86
C ILE A 185 -6.23 7.22 -11.42
N PHE A 186 -6.11 8.24 -10.58
CA PHE A 186 -5.85 8.07 -9.16
C PHE A 186 -7.09 8.34 -8.32
N PRO A 187 -7.25 7.66 -7.16
CA PRO A 187 -8.35 7.91 -6.26
C PRO A 187 -8.26 9.33 -5.68
N VAL A 188 -9.40 9.99 -5.56
CA VAL A 188 -9.47 11.33 -4.97
C VAL A 188 -9.84 11.22 -3.50
N SER A 189 -9.00 11.75 -2.61
CA SER A 189 -9.25 11.72 -1.17
C SER A 189 -10.58 12.39 -0.81
N GLN A 190 -11.36 11.70 0.04
CA GLN A 190 -12.65 12.17 0.55
C GLN A 190 -12.55 12.84 1.93
N ARG A 191 -11.36 13.04 2.46
CA ARG A 191 -11.13 13.64 3.76
C ARG A 191 -11.67 15.07 3.82
N GLN A 192 -12.30 15.43 4.94
CA GLN A 192 -12.88 16.76 5.15
C GLN A 192 -11.89 17.77 5.74
N ASP A 193 -10.79 17.28 6.31
CA ASP A 193 -9.72 18.08 6.91
C ASP A 193 -8.71 18.62 5.88
N ILE A 194 -8.89 18.28 4.59
CA ILE A 194 -8.07 18.80 3.50
C ILE A 194 -8.52 20.22 3.15
N ASP A 195 -7.54 21.12 3.00
CA ASP A 195 -7.78 22.50 2.55
C ASP A 195 -8.65 22.51 1.26
N ARG A 196 -9.76 23.26 1.31
CA ARG A 196 -10.73 23.34 0.20
C ARG A 196 -10.16 24.02 -1.05
N ASN A 197 -9.09 24.77 -0.91
CA ASN A 197 -8.40 25.44 -2.01
C ASN A 197 -7.45 24.51 -2.78
N LEU A 198 -7.32 23.23 -2.36
CA LEU A 198 -6.52 22.26 -3.06
C LEU A 198 -7.22 21.78 -4.33
N GLY A 199 -6.55 21.93 -5.47
CA GLY A 199 -7.01 21.41 -6.76
C GLY A 199 -7.10 19.89 -6.79
N LEU A 200 -7.76 19.35 -7.82
CA LEU A 200 -8.02 17.92 -8.00
C LEU A 200 -6.74 17.09 -8.00
N ARG A 201 -5.63 17.56 -8.62
CA ARG A 201 -4.34 16.85 -8.65
C ARG A 201 -3.76 16.65 -7.25
N HIS A 202 -3.87 17.64 -6.36
CA HIS A 202 -3.42 17.50 -4.97
C HIS A 202 -4.27 16.48 -4.20
N ARG A 203 -5.59 16.51 -4.39
CA ARG A 203 -6.50 15.54 -3.76
C ARG A 203 -6.29 14.13 -4.28
N ALA A 204 -5.96 13.97 -5.57
CA ALA A 204 -5.61 12.68 -6.16
C ALA A 204 -4.27 12.15 -5.62
N ALA A 205 -3.29 13.03 -5.43
CA ALA A 205 -2.02 12.67 -4.77
C ALA A 205 -2.22 12.16 -3.34
N ILE A 206 -3.05 12.85 -2.56
CA ILE A 206 -3.39 12.41 -1.19
C ILE A 206 -4.11 11.06 -1.25
N GLY A 207 -5.11 10.89 -2.12
CA GLY A 207 -5.87 9.65 -2.24
C GLY A 207 -5.00 8.45 -2.61
N LEU A 208 -4.08 8.60 -3.57
CA LEU A 208 -3.14 7.53 -3.92
C LEU A 208 -2.22 7.17 -2.75
N THR A 209 -1.75 8.16 -2.00
CA THR A 209 -0.84 7.94 -0.86
C THR A 209 -1.55 7.51 0.43
N GLU A 210 -2.88 7.51 0.48
CA GLU A 210 -3.70 6.83 1.51
C GLU A 210 -3.71 5.32 1.32
N GLU A 211 -3.62 4.85 0.06
CA GLU A 211 -3.73 3.44 -0.29
C GLU A 211 -2.37 2.78 -0.58
N SER A 212 -1.32 3.58 -0.76
CA SER A 212 0.02 3.11 -1.14
C SER A 212 1.13 3.88 -0.43
N ASP A 213 2.35 3.33 -0.48
CA ASP A 213 3.57 4.01 -0.03
C ASP A 213 4.27 4.81 -1.15
N ALA A 214 3.57 5.05 -2.26
CA ALA A 214 4.08 5.84 -3.37
C ALA A 214 4.43 7.28 -2.92
N ILE A 215 5.40 7.88 -3.60
CA ILE A 215 5.70 9.30 -3.48
C ILE A 215 5.05 10.00 -4.67
N VAL A 216 4.26 11.03 -4.41
CA VAL A 216 3.61 11.76 -5.50
C VAL A 216 4.13 13.19 -5.57
N LEU A 217 4.70 13.54 -6.72
CA LEU A 217 5.16 14.87 -7.06
C LEU A 217 4.04 15.60 -7.82
N ILE A 218 3.69 16.79 -7.38
CA ILE A 218 2.62 17.60 -7.95
C ILE A 218 3.17 18.95 -8.37
N VAL A 219 2.80 19.40 -9.57
CA VAL A 219 3.00 20.77 -10.04
C VAL A 219 1.65 21.41 -10.29
N SER A 220 1.41 22.57 -9.69
CA SER A 220 0.17 23.33 -9.85
C SER A 220 0.16 24.08 -11.20
N GLU A 221 -0.89 23.93 -11.97
CA GLU A 221 -1.07 24.70 -13.22
C GLU A 221 -1.43 26.18 -12.95
N GLU A 222 -2.03 26.48 -11.78
CA GLU A 222 -2.46 27.83 -11.43
C GLU A 222 -1.29 28.67 -10.88
N THR A 223 -0.50 28.08 -9.98
CA THR A 223 0.55 28.79 -9.23
C THR A 223 1.95 28.45 -9.66
N GLY A 224 2.15 27.36 -10.41
CA GLY A 224 3.46 26.76 -10.65
C GLY A 224 4.07 26.10 -9.39
N GLY A 225 3.36 26.12 -8.26
CA GLY A 225 3.85 25.59 -6.99
C GLY A 225 4.13 24.08 -7.06
N ILE A 226 5.28 23.66 -6.51
CA ILE A 226 5.68 22.25 -6.42
C ILE A 226 5.33 21.72 -5.04
N SER A 227 4.70 20.54 -5.01
CA SER A 227 4.33 19.85 -3.78
C SER A 227 4.74 18.39 -3.86
N LEU A 228 5.04 17.76 -2.72
CA LEU A 228 5.24 16.33 -2.55
C LEU A 228 4.17 15.77 -1.62
N CYS A 229 3.64 14.62 -1.96
CA CYS A 229 2.73 13.88 -1.10
C CYS A 229 3.30 12.48 -0.82
N HIS A 230 3.35 12.10 0.46
CA HIS A 230 3.77 10.80 0.91
C HIS A 230 3.02 10.44 2.20
N ARG A 231 2.47 9.21 2.30
CA ARG A 231 1.66 8.76 3.45
C ARG A 231 0.55 9.76 3.82
N ALA A 232 -0.20 10.23 2.83
CA ALA A 232 -1.27 11.21 2.96
C ALA A 232 -0.86 12.57 3.57
N LYS A 233 0.44 12.86 3.66
CA LYS A 233 0.97 14.17 4.08
C LYS A 233 1.44 14.95 2.87
N LEU A 234 0.92 16.16 2.70
CA LEU A 234 1.27 17.08 1.62
C LEU A 234 2.28 18.11 2.13
N GLU A 235 3.45 18.15 1.51
CA GLU A 235 4.50 19.15 1.72
C GLU A 235 4.53 20.11 0.53
N ARG A 236 4.70 21.39 0.76
CA ARG A 236 4.61 22.45 -0.25
C ARG A 236 5.83 23.38 -0.22
N GLU A 237 5.95 24.24 -1.23
CA GLU A 237 6.95 25.31 -1.30
C GLU A 237 8.40 24.83 -1.33
N PHE A 238 8.69 23.97 -2.29
CA PHE A 238 10.03 23.44 -2.46
C PHE A 238 10.92 24.39 -3.29
N THR A 239 12.15 24.59 -2.80
CA THR A 239 13.27 25.08 -3.61
C THR A 239 13.95 23.92 -4.34
N PRO A 240 14.77 24.17 -5.39
CA PRO A 240 15.49 23.10 -6.07
C PRO A 240 16.33 22.23 -5.12
N ALA A 241 16.99 22.86 -4.15
CA ALA A 241 17.83 22.13 -3.19
C ALA A 241 17.00 21.32 -2.20
N SER A 242 15.90 21.87 -1.66
CA SER A 242 15.03 21.16 -0.70
C SER A 242 14.25 20.03 -1.36
N LEU A 243 13.82 20.18 -2.62
CA LEU A 243 13.14 19.12 -3.36
C LEU A 243 14.07 17.91 -3.58
N ARG A 244 15.32 18.17 -4.03
CA ARG A 244 16.32 17.09 -4.21
C ARG A 244 16.61 16.37 -2.89
N ALA A 245 16.82 17.12 -1.83
CA ALA A 245 17.09 16.55 -0.51
C ALA A 245 15.92 15.66 -0.05
N ARG A 246 14.69 16.16 -0.20
CA ARG A 246 13.49 15.42 0.23
C ARG A 246 13.21 14.19 -0.63
N LEU A 247 13.35 14.29 -1.96
CA LEU A 247 13.25 13.14 -2.86
C LEU A 247 14.32 12.08 -2.55
N SER A 248 15.57 12.51 -2.32
CA SER A 248 16.64 11.58 -1.92
C SER A 248 16.32 10.87 -0.62
N GLU A 249 15.83 11.57 0.40
CA GLU A 249 15.44 11.00 1.68
C GLU A 249 14.32 9.97 1.50
N LEU A 250 13.25 10.33 0.80
CA LEU A 250 12.09 9.47 0.61
C LEU A 250 12.38 8.25 -0.28
N LEU A 251 13.27 8.38 -1.28
CA LEU A 251 13.62 7.26 -2.16
C LEU A 251 14.64 6.30 -1.53
N VAL A 252 15.42 6.77 -0.53
CA VAL A 252 16.40 5.95 0.21
C VAL A 252 15.76 5.26 1.42
N MET A 253 14.75 5.87 2.04
CA MET A 253 14.03 5.22 3.14
C MET A 253 13.34 3.95 2.64
N LEU A 254 13.83 2.79 3.06
CA LEU A 254 13.11 1.52 2.98
C LEU A 254 11.76 1.68 3.70
N PRO A 255 10.70 0.97 3.29
CA PRO A 255 9.44 1.00 4.01
C PRO A 255 9.69 0.62 5.47
N ASP A 256 9.48 1.58 6.38
CA ASP A 256 9.63 1.35 7.80
C ASP A 256 8.45 0.50 8.29
N GLU A 257 8.72 -0.74 8.70
CA GLU A 257 7.72 -1.68 9.23
C GLU A 257 7.12 -1.22 10.58
N SER A 258 7.59 -0.09 11.15
CA SER A 258 7.32 0.26 12.55
C SER A 258 6.02 1.03 12.81
N THR A 259 5.21 1.38 11.80
CA THR A 259 3.98 2.19 12.03
C THR A 259 2.66 1.46 11.80
N ALA A 260 2.64 0.12 11.83
CA ALA A 260 1.39 -0.65 11.73
C ALA A 260 0.59 -0.72 13.06
N HIS A 261 1.08 -0.15 14.17
CA HIS A 261 0.43 -0.21 15.50
C HIS A 261 0.63 1.07 16.31
N GLU A 262 0.13 2.20 15.84
CA GLU A 262 -0.38 3.24 16.73
C GLU A 262 -1.88 3.33 16.58
N GLN A 263 -2.59 2.42 17.25
CA GLN A 263 -3.95 2.68 17.68
C GLN A 263 -3.89 3.86 18.66
N PRO A 264 -4.76 4.87 18.53
CA PRO A 264 -4.86 5.91 19.56
C PRO A 264 -5.22 5.22 20.87
N ALA A 265 -4.33 5.34 21.86
CA ALA A 265 -4.57 4.94 23.22
C ALA A 265 -5.88 5.56 23.69
N GLY A 266 -6.73 4.69 24.24
CA GLY A 266 -8.05 5.06 24.71
C GLY A 266 -8.01 6.29 25.61
N GLU A 267 -8.90 7.23 25.32
CA GLU A 267 -9.24 8.32 26.22
C GLU A 267 -9.65 7.72 27.58
N ASP A 268 -8.88 8.06 28.58
CA ASP A 268 -9.19 7.84 29.99
C ASP A 268 -10.58 8.43 30.27
N ARG A 269 -11.52 7.55 30.54
CA ARG A 269 -12.83 7.94 31.10
C ARG A 269 -12.60 8.53 32.48
N VAL A 270 -12.68 9.86 32.57
CA VAL A 270 -12.83 10.56 33.84
C VAL A 270 -14.24 10.20 34.39
N PRO A 271 -14.36 9.69 35.63
CA PRO A 271 -15.66 9.42 36.23
C PRO A 271 -16.32 10.76 36.61
N VAL A 272 -17.44 11.07 35.96
CA VAL A 272 -18.32 12.18 36.34
C VAL A 272 -19.16 11.70 37.53
N ALA A 273 -18.95 12.36 38.67
CA ALA A 273 -19.73 12.18 39.88
C ALA A 273 -21.04 12.97 39.77
N GLY A 274 -22.14 12.31 40.18
CA GLY A 274 -23.31 12.92 40.84
C GLY A 274 -24.40 13.43 39.93
N ASP A 275 -25.44 12.63 39.75
CA ASP A 275 -26.81 13.08 39.44
C ASP A 275 -27.44 13.77 40.66
N PRO A 276 -28.18 14.89 40.51
CA PRO A 276 -29.24 15.28 41.42
C PRO A 276 -30.63 15.03 40.81
N PRO A 277 -31.69 14.95 41.62
CA PRO A 277 -32.91 14.20 41.35
C PRO A 277 -33.99 15.01 40.61
N LEU A 278 -34.90 14.24 40.00
CA LEU A 278 -36.14 14.58 39.35
C LEU A 278 -37.03 15.56 40.12
N GLY A 279 -37.54 16.55 39.42
CA GLY A 279 -38.59 17.44 39.93
C GLY A 279 -39.34 18.17 38.82
N GLY A 280 -40.60 17.74 38.57
CA GLY A 280 -41.72 18.64 38.33
C GLY A 280 -42.02 19.14 36.90
N HIS A 281 -43.00 18.54 36.26
CA HIS A 281 -43.86 19.15 35.23
C HIS A 281 -44.43 20.51 35.64
N PRO A 282 -44.76 21.47 34.69
CA PRO A 282 -46.11 21.40 34.16
C PRO A 282 -46.27 21.68 32.65
N LYS A 283 -47.34 21.13 32.12
CA LYS A 283 -47.96 21.35 30.82
C LYS A 283 -48.48 22.78 30.63
N LYS A 284 -48.46 23.32 29.40
CA LYS A 284 -49.54 24.08 28.72
C LYS A 284 -49.04 24.63 27.37
N PRO A 285 -49.91 25.14 26.47
CA PRO A 285 -50.84 24.38 25.61
C PRO A 285 -50.60 24.63 24.07
N VAL A 286 -51.37 23.88 23.31
CA VAL A 286 -51.60 23.92 21.86
C VAL A 286 -52.12 25.30 21.41
N GLU A 287 -51.52 25.92 20.37
CA GLU A 287 -52.25 26.85 19.50
C GLU A 287 -52.11 26.42 18.05
N ARG A 288 -53.29 26.09 17.50
CA ARG A 288 -53.54 25.96 16.06
C ARG A 288 -53.65 27.35 15.45
N HIS A 289 -53.06 27.55 14.32
CA HIS A 289 -53.58 28.50 13.35
C HIS A 289 -53.52 27.87 11.95
N ASP A 290 -54.76 27.58 11.49
CA ASP A 290 -55.14 27.49 10.09
C ASP A 290 -54.98 28.87 9.45
N ASN A 291 -54.59 28.91 8.17
CA ASN A 291 -55.22 29.66 7.06
C ASN A 291 -54.32 29.63 5.83
N ILE A 292 -54.73 28.98 4.77
CA ILE A 292 -55.57 29.39 3.63
C ILE A 292 -54.83 30.37 2.64
N ALA A 293 -54.63 29.83 1.46
CA ALA A 293 -54.80 30.33 0.08
C ALA A 293 -54.10 31.64 -0.36
N ALA A 294 -53.30 31.53 -1.36
CA ALA A 294 -53.51 32.05 -2.74
C ALA A 294 -52.38 31.50 -3.66
#